data_e0fc6143b419ef1bf3e80fa2675828ed
#
_entry.id   e0fc6143b419ef1bf3e80fa2675828ed
#
_cell.length_a   1.000
_cell.length_b   1.000
_cell.length_c   1.000
_cell.angle_alpha   90.00
_cell.angle_beta   90.00
_cell.angle_gamma   90.00
#
_symmetry.space_group_name_H-M   'P 1'
#
loop_
_entity.id
_entity.type
_entity.pdbx_description
1 polymer ?
#
loop_
_entity_poly.entity_id
_entity_poly.type
_entity_poly.pdbx_seq_one_letter_code
_entity_poly.pdbx_strand_id
1 'polypeptide(L)'
;MNITLKQKNLADGRISLFIEYYKGSSTNAQGRRVHLRNFEYLKLYLHSDPKSAKEKKENKETMALAENILAIKKAEYVQGRYDLKDTVKSKRTFLTYFEELTEEKQKQDTSNNYGNWFSTLQHLKKIVPKNMTFDEIDENFVKKVQLYFEKDALTKSELPLSQNSKYSYFNKFKAALRNAFDNGSLLIFYILSIAS
;
A
#
# COMPACT_ATOMS: atom_id res chain seq x y z
N MET A 1 -19.03 -6.91 -6.44
CA MET A 1 -18.12 -7.69 -5.57
C MET A 1 -18.81 -7.90 -4.24
N ASN A 2 -18.74 -9.09 -3.68
CA ASN A 2 -19.26 -9.36 -2.33
C ASN A 2 -18.08 -9.58 -1.39
N ILE A 3 -18.10 -8.94 -0.20
CA ILE A 3 -17.03 -9.00 0.79
C ILE A 3 -17.61 -9.63 2.05
N THR A 4 -17.07 -10.77 2.48
CA THR A 4 -17.62 -11.57 3.60
C THR A 4 -16.52 -12.07 4.51
N LEU A 5 -16.77 -12.03 5.83
CA LEU A 5 -15.93 -12.70 6.82
C LEU A 5 -16.19 -14.20 6.77
N LYS A 6 -15.12 -14.96 6.74
CA LYS A 6 -15.13 -16.44 6.66
C LYS A 6 -14.24 -17.03 7.75
N GLN A 7 -14.50 -18.29 8.05
CA GLN A 7 -13.79 -19.06 9.07
C GLN A 7 -13.21 -20.32 8.44
N LYS A 8 -12.01 -20.72 8.89
CA LYS A 8 -11.34 -21.96 8.48
C LYS A 8 -10.79 -22.67 9.71
N ASN A 9 -11.25 -23.89 9.94
CA ASN A 9 -10.68 -24.74 10.99
C ASN A 9 -9.22 -25.10 10.67
N LEU A 10 -8.37 -24.99 11.66
CA LEU A 10 -6.96 -25.38 11.60
C LEU A 10 -6.76 -26.73 12.33
N ALA A 11 -5.70 -27.42 11.96
CA ALA A 11 -5.38 -28.74 12.56
C ALA A 11 -4.99 -28.64 14.05
N ASP A 12 -4.61 -27.45 14.52
CA ASP A 12 -4.21 -27.17 15.90
C ASP A 12 -5.40 -26.83 16.83
N GLY A 13 -6.64 -27.01 16.37
CA GLY A 13 -7.85 -26.74 17.17
C GLY A 13 -8.21 -25.26 17.25
N ARG A 14 -7.65 -24.40 16.41
CA ARG A 14 -8.04 -23.00 16.26
C ARG A 14 -8.89 -22.81 15.00
N ILE A 15 -9.61 -21.70 14.94
CA ILE A 15 -10.33 -21.24 13.77
C ILE A 15 -9.67 -19.97 13.28
N SER A 16 -9.15 -19.97 12.06
CA SER A 16 -8.57 -18.77 11.42
C SER A 16 -9.68 -17.95 10.77
N LEU A 17 -9.64 -16.63 10.98
CA LEU A 17 -10.56 -15.67 10.37
C LEU A 17 -9.92 -15.04 9.11
N PHE A 18 -10.71 -14.93 8.05
CA PHE A 18 -10.28 -14.30 6.80
C PHE A 18 -11.44 -13.62 6.08
N ILE A 19 -11.12 -12.65 5.24
CA ILE A 19 -12.08 -11.98 4.37
C ILE A 19 -12.03 -12.59 2.98
N GLU A 20 -13.17 -12.98 2.44
CA GLU A 20 -13.36 -13.41 1.07
C GLU A 20 -13.91 -12.27 0.22
N TYR A 21 -13.19 -11.93 -0.86
CA TYR A 21 -13.60 -10.98 -1.89
C TYR A 21 -14.09 -11.76 -3.11
N TYR A 22 -15.40 -11.93 -3.25
CA TYR A 22 -15.99 -12.59 -4.39
C TYR A 22 -16.29 -11.60 -5.51
N LYS A 23 -15.61 -11.75 -6.64
CA LYS A 23 -15.69 -10.83 -7.80
C LYS A 23 -16.66 -11.33 -8.88
N GLY A 24 -17.30 -12.46 -8.68
CA GLY A 24 -18.17 -13.10 -9.69
C GLY A 24 -17.60 -14.41 -10.20
N SER A 25 -18.08 -14.86 -11.34
CA SER A 25 -17.60 -16.06 -12.02
C SER A 25 -17.41 -15.79 -13.50
N SER A 26 -16.44 -16.48 -14.11
CA SER A 26 -16.19 -16.50 -15.55
C SER A 26 -16.19 -17.94 -16.05
N THR A 27 -16.28 -18.13 -17.36
CA THR A 27 -16.11 -19.45 -17.98
C THR A 27 -14.68 -19.53 -18.52
N ASN A 28 -13.95 -20.60 -18.15
CA ASN A 28 -12.60 -20.82 -18.67
C ASN A 28 -12.63 -21.32 -20.13
N ALA A 29 -11.46 -21.47 -20.74
CA ALA A 29 -11.30 -21.94 -22.10
C ALA A 29 -11.88 -23.36 -22.35
N GLN A 30 -12.08 -24.15 -21.27
CA GLN A 30 -12.68 -25.51 -21.30
C GLN A 30 -14.19 -25.50 -21.03
N GLY A 31 -14.85 -24.33 -21.04
CA GLY A 31 -16.29 -24.20 -20.78
C GLY A 31 -16.71 -24.38 -19.31
N ARG A 32 -15.77 -24.49 -18.36
CA ARG A 32 -16.07 -24.67 -16.93
C ARG A 32 -16.20 -23.32 -16.23
N ARG A 33 -17.19 -23.21 -15.35
CA ARG A 33 -17.41 -22.04 -14.49
C ARG A 33 -16.31 -21.92 -13.44
N VAL A 34 -15.58 -20.82 -13.42
CA VAL A 34 -14.54 -20.50 -12.44
C VAL A 34 -14.99 -19.29 -11.61
N HIS A 35 -14.90 -19.42 -10.28
CA HIS A 35 -15.22 -18.36 -9.35
C HIS A 35 -13.99 -17.47 -9.10
N LEU A 36 -14.13 -16.18 -9.32
CA LEU A 36 -13.07 -15.19 -9.08
C LEU A 36 -13.13 -14.77 -7.62
N ARG A 37 -12.17 -15.25 -6.81
CA ARG A 37 -12.10 -15.00 -5.37
C ARG A 37 -10.70 -14.61 -4.97
N ASN A 38 -10.60 -13.63 -4.07
CA ASN A 38 -9.37 -13.31 -3.35
C ASN A 38 -9.61 -13.48 -1.85
N PHE A 39 -8.57 -13.83 -1.11
CA PHE A 39 -8.64 -14.07 0.34
C PHE A 39 -7.62 -13.22 1.06
N GLU A 40 -8.05 -12.57 2.16
CA GLU A 40 -7.20 -11.79 3.07
C GLU A 40 -7.29 -12.41 4.46
N TYR A 41 -6.21 -13.05 4.92
CA TYR A 41 -6.14 -13.65 6.25
C TYR A 41 -5.84 -12.58 7.30
N LEU A 42 -6.73 -12.45 8.30
CA LEU A 42 -6.65 -11.40 9.33
C LEU A 42 -5.61 -11.69 10.42
N LYS A 43 -5.06 -12.92 10.45
CA LYS A 43 -4.21 -13.42 11.55
C LYS A 43 -4.91 -13.36 12.91
N LEU A 44 -6.23 -13.41 12.91
CA LEU A 44 -7.09 -13.51 14.09
C LEU A 44 -7.59 -14.95 14.19
N TYR A 45 -7.58 -15.48 15.42
CA TYR A 45 -7.91 -16.87 15.67
C TYR A 45 -8.93 -16.99 16.80
N LEU A 46 -9.85 -17.93 16.66
CA LEU A 46 -10.81 -18.31 17.69
C LEU A 46 -10.44 -19.70 18.23
N HIS A 47 -10.80 -19.96 19.47
CA HIS A 47 -10.83 -21.30 20.05
C HIS A 47 -12.01 -22.05 19.43
N SER A 48 -11.78 -23.24 18.86
CA SER A 48 -12.86 -24.01 18.22
C SER A 48 -13.85 -24.61 19.22
N ASP A 49 -13.37 -24.95 20.45
CA ASP A 49 -14.17 -25.48 21.54
C ASP A 49 -13.84 -24.72 22.86
N PRO A 50 -14.37 -23.49 23.04
CA PRO A 50 -14.06 -22.67 24.21
C PRO A 50 -14.73 -23.22 25.46
N LYS A 51 -13.95 -23.79 26.38
CA LYS A 51 -14.47 -24.41 27.64
C LYS A 51 -14.58 -23.44 28.78
N SER A 52 -13.67 -22.49 28.88
CA SER A 52 -13.62 -21.49 29.95
C SER A 52 -14.39 -20.21 29.61
N ALA A 53 -14.85 -19.48 30.65
CA ALA A 53 -15.45 -18.16 30.48
C ALA A 53 -14.48 -17.17 29.82
N LYS A 54 -13.17 -17.33 30.10
CA LYS A 54 -12.11 -16.51 29.50
C LYS A 54 -12.01 -16.74 28.00
N GLU A 55 -11.96 -17.99 27.53
CA GLU A 55 -11.88 -18.32 26.10
C GLU A 55 -13.12 -17.85 25.33
N LYS A 56 -14.31 -17.97 25.95
CA LYS A 56 -15.55 -17.44 25.36
C LYS A 56 -15.53 -15.93 25.21
N LYS A 57 -14.96 -15.22 26.19
CA LYS A 57 -14.78 -13.77 26.12
C LYS A 57 -13.77 -13.38 25.04
N GLU A 58 -12.62 -14.06 24.97
CA GLU A 58 -11.61 -13.85 23.93
C GLU A 58 -12.17 -14.08 22.53
N ASN A 59 -12.94 -15.14 22.32
CA ASN A 59 -13.61 -15.41 21.05
C ASN A 59 -14.57 -14.27 20.66
N LYS A 60 -15.36 -13.77 21.63
CA LYS A 60 -16.30 -12.66 21.39
C LYS A 60 -15.57 -11.37 21.00
N GLU A 61 -14.50 -11.03 21.71
CA GLU A 61 -13.68 -9.83 21.44
C GLU A 61 -12.98 -9.94 20.07
N THR A 62 -12.40 -11.11 19.77
CA THR A 62 -11.74 -11.38 18.48
C THR A 62 -12.73 -11.32 17.31
N MET A 63 -13.93 -11.86 17.50
CA MET A 63 -14.97 -11.80 16.47
C MET A 63 -15.45 -10.36 16.23
N ALA A 64 -15.68 -9.58 17.28
CA ALA A 64 -16.05 -8.17 17.17
C ALA A 64 -14.98 -7.36 16.44
N LEU A 65 -13.69 -7.63 16.72
CA LEU A 65 -12.57 -7.01 15.98
C LEU A 65 -12.60 -7.38 14.50
N ALA A 66 -12.81 -8.65 14.16
CA ALA A 66 -12.90 -9.11 12.78
C ALA A 66 -14.08 -8.48 12.02
N GLU A 67 -15.24 -8.32 12.68
CA GLU A 67 -16.41 -7.65 12.12
C GLU A 67 -16.17 -6.17 11.87
N ASN A 68 -15.46 -5.49 12.78
CA ASN A 68 -15.05 -4.10 12.59
C ASN A 68 -14.10 -3.95 11.38
N ILE A 69 -13.15 -4.84 11.24
CA ILE A 69 -12.25 -4.87 10.07
C ILE A 69 -13.07 -5.10 8.79
N LEU A 70 -14.01 -6.04 8.79
CA LEU A 70 -14.91 -6.26 7.65
C LEU A 70 -15.72 -5.01 7.29
N ALA A 71 -16.24 -4.29 8.28
CA ALA A 71 -16.99 -3.06 8.05
C ALA A 71 -16.13 -1.97 7.41
N ILE A 72 -14.89 -1.80 7.86
CA ILE A 72 -13.90 -0.90 7.26
C ILE A 72 -13.63 -1.29 5.81
N LYS A 73 -13.35 -2.58 5.54
CA LYS A 73 -13.08 -3.07 4.17
C LYS A 73 -14.27 -2.90 3.23
N LYS A 74 -15.49 -3.07 3.71
CA LYS A 74 -16.71 -2.77 2.95
C LYS A 74 -16.84 -1.27 2.65
N ALA A 75 -16.58 -0.41 3.64
CA ALA A 75 -16.61 1.03 3.46
C ALA A 75 -15.56 1.51 2.45
N GLU A 76 -14.32 1.03 2.54
CA GLU A 76 -13.24 1.30 1.58
C GLU A 76 -13.65 0.88 0.15
N TYR A 77 -14.26 -0.30 0.01
CA TYR A 77 -14.74 -0.77 -1.29
C TYR A 77 -15.86 0.13 -1.87
N VAL A 78 -16.81 0.54 -1.03
CA VAL A 78 -17.90 1.46 -1.45
C VAL A 78 -17.32 2.81 -1.85
N GLN A 79 -16.41 3.37 -1.05
CA GLN A 79 -15.73 4.63 -1.35
C GLN A 79 -15.00 4.57 -2.69
N GLY A 80 -14.23 3.50 -2.94
CA GLY A 80 -13.56 3.30 -4.23
C GLY A 80 -14.51 3.11 -5.41
N ARG A 81 -15.66 2.44 -5.20
CA ARG A 81 -16.64 2.20 -6.28
C ARG A 81 -17.42 3.46 -6.70
N TYR A 82 -17.69 4.35 -5.75
CA TYR A 82 -18.46 5.58 -5.99
C TYR A 82 -17.57 6.81 -6.13
N ASP A 83 -16.25 6.61 -6.19
CA ASP A 83 -15.26 7.68 -6.21
C ASP A 83 -15.43 8.68 -5.03
N LEU A 84 -15.99 8.19 -3.92
CA LEU A 84 -16.13 8.92 -2.67
C LEU A 84 -14.76 8.96 -1.98
N LYS A 85 -13.77 9.49 -2.68
CA LYS A 85 -12.44 9.69 -2.14
C LYS A 85 -12.53 10.68 -0.99
N ASP A 86 -11.78 10.40 0.05
CA ASP A 86 -11.54 11.37 1.11
C ASP A 86 -10.94 12.63 0.47
N THR A 87 -11.80 13.62 0.22
CA THR A 87 -11.48 14.81 -0.57
C THR A 87 -10.33 15.63 0.02
N VAL A 88 -9.99 15.38 1.27
CA VAL A 88 -8.84 16.01 1.95
C VAL A 88 -7.53 15.29 1.59
N LYS A 89 -7.52 13.95 1.59
CA LYS A 89 -6.33 13.14 1.22
C LYS A 89 -6.07 13.12 -0.28
N SER A 90 -7.11 13.11 -1.13
CA SER A 90 -6.97 13.09 -2.59
C SER A 90 -6.46 14.43 -3.18
N LYS A 91 -6.56 15.54 -2.44
CA LYS A 91 -6.06 16.85 -2.87
C LYS A 91 -4.58 17.06 -2.57
N ARG A 92 -3.97 16.20 -1.75
CA ARG A 92 -2.55 16.29 -1.42
C ARG A 92 -1.73 15.82 -2.62
N THR A 93 -0.87 16.68 -3.14
CA THR A 93 0.01 16.30 -4.24
C THR A 93 1.15 15.40 -3.75
N PHE A 94 1.66 14.55 -4.62
CA PHE A 94 2.79 13.68 -4.30
C PHE A 94 4.04 14.48 -3.92
N LEU A 95 4.31 15.61 -4.60
CA LEU A 95 5.46 16.46 -4.27
C LEU A 95 5.33 17.09 -2.89
N THR A 96 4.17 17.64 -2.53
CA THR A 96 3.93 18.20 -1.18
C THR A 96 4.14 17.14 -0.10
N TYR A 97 3.64 15.92 -0.33
CA TYR A 97 3.87 14.80 0.58
C TYR A 97 5.36 14.45 0.72
N PHE A 98 6.08 14.40 -0.41
CA PHE A 98 7.51 14.07 -0.38
C PHE A 98 8.33 15.17 0.32
N GLU A 99 7.93 16.44 0.17
CA GLU A 99 8.53 17.59 0.90
C GLU A 99 8.36 17.42 2.40
N GLU A 100 7.14 17.21 2.88
CA GLU A 100 6.85 17.03 4.31
C GLU A 100 7.60 15.83 4.89
N LEU A 101 7.65 14.70 4.16
CA LEU A 101 8.41 13.52 4.56
C LEU A 101 9.93 13.84 4.62
N THR A 102 10.43 14.65 3.70
CA THR A 102 11.84 15.08 3.70
C THR A 102 12.15 15.97 4.92
N GLU A 103 11.25 16.88 5.27
CA GLU A 103 11.38 17.73 6.47
C GLU A 103 11.30 16.90 7.77
N GLU A 104 10.43 15.89 7.81
CA GLU A 104 10.36 14.96 8.94
C GLU A 104 11.69 14.21 9.11
N LYS A 105 12.29 13.73 8.01
CA LYS A 105 13.59 13.08 8.03
C LYS A 105 14.71 14.02 8.46
N GLN A 106 14.65 15.30 8.13
CA GLN A 106 15.59 16.31 8.62
C GLN A 106 15.58 16.44 10.15
N LYS A 107 14.37 16.41 10.75
CA LYS A 107 14.20 16.54 12.21
C LYS A 107 14.65 15.28 12.98
N GLN A 108 14.57 14.11 12.34
CA GLN A 108 14.88 12.81 12.95
C GLN A 108 16.35 12.40 12.77
N ASP A 109 17.08 12.99 11.83
CA ASP A 109 18.34 12.43 11.34
C ASP A 109 19.56 13.25 11.80
N THR A 110 20.47 12.57 12.48
CA THR A 110 21.82 13.03 12.80
C THR A 110 22.87 12.63 11.75
N SER A 111 22.46 11.95 10.67
CA SER A 111 23.33 11.31 9.67
C SER A 111 23.05 11.80 8.23
N ASN A 112 23.94 11.44 7.29
CA ASN A 112 23.89 11.79 5.86
C ASN A 112 22.60 11.33 5.10
N ASN A 113 21.66 10.71 5.74
CA ASN A 113 20.45 10.17 5.10
C ASN A 113 19.53 11.30 4.60
N TYR A 114 19.40 12.40 5.35
CA TYR A 114 18.65 13.59 4.92
C TYR A 114 19.12 14.13 3.57
N GLY A 115 20.44 14.19 3.34
CA GLY A 115 21.01 14.68 2.07
C GLY A 115 20.49 13.90 0.86
N ASN A 116 20.31 12.58 1.00
CA ASN A 116 19.74 11.76 -0.07
C ASN A 116 18.24 12.03 -0.28
N TRP A 117 17.45 12.24 0.78
CA TRP A 117 16.04 12.65 0.66
C TRP A 117 15.91 13.99 -0.04
N PHE A 118 16.69 14.97 0.39
CA PHE A 118 16.69 16.32 -0.20
C PHE A 118 17.10 16.28 -1.68
N SER A 119 18.17 15.56 -2.03
CA SER A 119 18.62 15.43 -3.42
C SER A 119 17.56 14.73 -4.28
N THR A 120 16.93 13.67 -3.76
CA THR A 120 15.82 13.01 -4.45
C THR A 120 14.67 13.97 -4.72
N LEU A 121 14.27 14.76 -3.73
CA LEU A 121 13.23 15.78 -3.89
C LEU A 121 13.56 16.78 -5.01
N GLN A 122 14.82 17.29 -5.06
CA GLN A 122 15.24 18.21 -6.11
C GLN A 122 15.14 17.59 -7.51
N HIS A 123 15.43 16.29 -7.65
CA HIS A 123 15.25 15.56 -8.90
C HIS A 123 13.77 15.36 -9.23
N LEU A 124 12.96 14.94 -8.26
CA LEU A 124 11.53 14.72 -8.46
C LEU A 124 10.81 16.01 -8.88
N LYS A 125 11.18 17.16 -8.34
CA LYS A 125 10.64 18.48 -8.76
C LYS A 125 10.85 18.79 -10.24
N LYS A 126 11.83 18.17 -10.90
CA LYS A 126 12.12 18.37 -12.34
C LYS A 126 11.19 17.53 -13.24
N ILE A 127 10.73 16.36 -12.78
CA ILE A 127 10.04 15.38 -13.62
C ILE A 127 8.60 15.08 -13.21
N VAL A 128 8.22 15.43 -11.97
CA VAL A 128 6.87 15.22 -11.44
C VAL A 128 6.05 16.49 -11.61
N PRO A 129 4.86 16.43 -12.21
CA PRO A 129 3.94 17.57 -12.27
C PRO A 129 3.60 18.07 -10.86
N LYS A 130 3.58 19.40 -10.67
CA LYS A 130 3.35 20.02 -9.35
C LYS A 130 2.01 19.64 -8.72
N ASN A 131 1.01 19.40 -9.54
CA ASN A 131 -0.36 19.06 -9.14
C ASN A 131 -0.65 17.56 -9.17
N MET A 132 0.35 16.72 -9.45
CA MET A 132 0.18 15.26 -9.52
C MET A 132 -0.30 14.70 -8.18
N THR A 133 -1.42 14.01 -8.19
CA THR A 133 -2.01 13.35 -7.03
C THR A 133 -1.56 11.89 -6.94
N PHE A 134 -1.82 11.24 -5.80
CA PHE A 134 -1.48 9.82 -5.62
C PHE A 134 -2.23 8.88 -6.55
N ASP A 135 -3.40 9.27 -7.02
CA ASP A 135 -4.21 8.46 -7.95
C ASP A 135 -3.61 8.37 -9.35
N GLU A 136 -2.75 9.31 -9.71
CA GLU A 136 -2.06 9.37 -10.99
C GLU A 136 -0.73 8.60 -10.98
N ILE A 137 -0.33 8.06 -9.82
CA ILE A 137 0.88 7.24 -9.69
C ILE A 137 0.54 5.81 -10.11
N ASP A 138 0.94 5.46 -11.31
CA ASP A 138 0.81 4.13 -11.89
C ASP A 138 2.18 3.47 -12.15
N GLU A 139 2.17 2.25 -12.68
CA GLU A 139 3.38 1.52 -13.04
C GLU A 139 4.25 2.27 -14.07
N ASN A 140 3.62 2.92 -15.04
CA ASN A 140 4.34 3.64 -16.09
C ASN A 140 5.07 4.85 -15.50
N PHE A 141 4.44 5.53 -14.54
CA PHE A 141 5.07 6.64 -13.83
C PHE A 141 6.27 6.16 -13.00
N VAL A 142 6.16 5.04 -12.27
CA VAL A 142 7.29 4.46 -11.52
C VAL A 142 8.45 4.10 -12.45
N LYS A 143 8.17 3.46 -13.59
CA LYS A 143 9.18 3.14 -14.62
C LYS A 143 9.82 4.41 -15.19
N LYS A 144 9.03 5.47 -15.43
CA LYS A 144 9.56 6.76 -15.89
C LYS A 144 10.53 7.36 -14.89
N VAL A 145 10.20 7.35 -13.59
CA VAL A 145 11.10 7.83 -12.53
C VAL A 145 12.37 7.00 -12.45
N GLN A 146 12.27 5.67 -12.56
CA GLN A 146 13.42 4.77 -12.60
C GLN A 146 14.34 5.11 -13.77
N LEU A 147 13.81 5.18 -14.98
CA LEU A 147 14.58 5.49 -16.20
C LEU A 147 15.25 6.86 -16.12
N TYR A 148 14.57 7.85 -15.54
CA TYR A 148 15.15 9.17 -15.31
C TYR A 148 16.41 9.09 -14.43
N PHE A 149 16.36 8.39 -13.29
CA PHE A 149 17.53 8.25 -12.43
C PHE A 149 18.65 7.43 -13.10
N GLU A 150 18.30 6.44 -13.91
CA GLU A 150 19.26 5.59 -14.61
C GLU A 150 20.01 6.33 -15.71
N LYS A 151 19.33 7.20 -16.48
CA LYS A 151 19.86 7.74 -17.74
C LYS A 151 20.01 9.26 -17.75
N ASP A 152 19.03 10.01 -17.19
CA ASP A 152 18.87 11.43 -17.48
C ASP A 152 19.25 12.33 -16.28
N ALA A 153 19.30 11.77 -15.08
CA ALA A 153 19.58 12.55 -13.88
C ALA A 153 21.06 12.95 -13.80
N LEU A 154 21.29 14.25 -13.65
CA LEU A 154 22.63 14.85 -13.55
C LEU A 154 22.87 15.45 -12.17
N THR A 155 24.13 15.49 -11.76
CA THR A 155 24.58 16.23 -10.57
C THR A 155 24.38 17.74 -10.77
N LYS A 156 24.64 18.54 -9.71
CA LYS A 156 24.65 20.02 -9.82
C LYS A 156 25.71 20.53 -10.82
N SER A 157 26.77 19.75 -11.05
CA SER A 157 27.84 20.05 -12.00
C SER A 157 27.60 19.44 -13.39
N GLU A 158 26.34 19.07 -13.70
CA GLU A 158 25.90 18.51 -14.97
C GLU A 158 26.61 17.20 -15.38
N LEU A 159 27.16 16.46 -14.42
CA LEU A 159 27.76 15.15 -14.63
C LEU A 159 26.73 14.05 -14.33
N PRO A 160 26.80 12.89 -14.99
CA PRO A 160 25.96 11.74 -14.68
C PRO A 160 26.07 11.33 -13.21
N LEU A 161 24.95 10.89 -12.63
CA LEU A 161 24.96 10.36 -11.27
C LEU A 161 25.81 9.09 -11.16
N SER A 162 26.52 8.95 -10.03
CA SER A 162 27.16 7.67 -9.69
C SER A 162 26.10 6.56 -9.50
N GLN A 163 26.49 5.30 -9.69
CA GLN A 163 25.58 4.16 -9.52
C GLN A 163 24.96 4.14 -8.12
N ASN A 164 25.73 4.44 -7.07
CA ASN A 164 25.22 4.51 -5.70
C ASN A 164 24.19 5.63 -5.52
N SER A 165 24.38 6.78 -6.15
CA SER A 165 23.41 7.89 -6.08
C SER A 165 22.10 7.52 -6.79
N LYS A 166 22.18 6.93 -8.00
CA LYS A 166 21.01 6.44 -8.74
C LYS A 166 20.17 5.50 -7.90
N TYR A 167 20.82 4.48 -7.33
CA TYR A 167 20.18 3.49 -6.46
C TYR A 167 19.59 4.13 -5.18
N SER A 168 20.37 4.99 -4.53
CA SER A 168 19.93 5.66 -3.29
C SER A 168 18.70 6.53 -3.53
N TYR A 169 18.68 7.35 -4.59
CA TYR A 169 17.58 8.26 -4.87
C TYR A 169 16.31 7.51 -5.27
N PHE A 170 16.42 6.48 -6.10
CA PHE A 170 15.28 5.64 -6.44
C PHE A 170 14.73 4.89 -5.22
N ASN A 171 15.58 4.42 -4.31
CA ASN A 171 15.14 3.82 -3.05
C ASN A 171 14.41 4.82 -2.13
N LYS A 172 14.78 6.11 -2.10
CA LYS A 172 14.02 7.12 -1.35
C LYS A 172 12.64 7.35 -1.96
N PHE A 173 12.55 7.38 -3.29
CA PHE A 173 11.26 7.44 -3.98
C PHE A 173 10.38 6.23 -3.62
N LYS A 174 10.91 4.99 -3.69
CA LYS A 174 10.20 3.78 -3.28
C LYS A 174 9.76 3.80 -1.81
N ALA A 175 10.64 4.27 -0.92
CA ALA A 175 10.34 4.37 0.50
C ALA A 175 9.20 5.36 0.77
N ALA A 176 9.13 6.47 0.03
CA ALA A 176 8.01 7.42 0.11
C ALA A 176 6.69 6.80 -0.36
N LEU A 177 6.70 6.03 -1.46
CA LEU A 177 5.50 5.32 -1.93
C LEU A 177 5.02 4.27 -0.92
N ARG A 178 5.96 3.52 -0.32
CA ARG A 178 5.62 2.54 0.74
C ARG A 178 5.02 3.23 1.96
N ASN A 179 5.63 4.32 2.42
CA ASN A 179 5.10 5.10 3.55
C ASN A 179 3.71 5.68 3.22
N ALA A 180 3.48 6.16 1.99
CA ALA A 180 2.18 6.64 1.56
C ALA A 180 1.12 5.53 1.52
N PHE A 181 1.51 4.31 1.14
CA PHE A 181 0.64 3.13 1.18
C PHE A 181 0.29 2.74 2.62
N ASP A 182 1.27 2.65 3.50
CA ASP A 182 1.08 2.28 4.92
C ASP A 182 0.18 3.30 5.65
N ASN A 183 0.25 4.58 5.27
CA ASN A 183 -0.59 5.66 5.79
C ASN A 183 -1.94 5.82 5.07
N GLY A 184 -2.28 4.92 4.14
CA GLY A 184 -3.54 4.94 3.39
C GLY A 184 -3.70 6.09 2.38
N SER A 185 -2.61 6.77 2.02
CA SER A 185 -2.60 7.82 1.00
C SER A 185 -2.45 7.27 -0.42
N LEU A 186 -1.90 6.06 -0.56
CA LEU A 186 -1.74 5.32 -1.81
C LEU A 186 -2.46 3.97 -1.70
N LEU A 187 -3.39 3.68 -2.63
CA LEU A 187 -4.26 2.49 -2.53
C LEU A 187 -3.72 1.25 -3.25
N ILE A 188 -2.62 1.34 -4.00
CA ILE A 188 -2.17 0.27 -4.90
C ILE A 188 -0.86 -0.34 -4.42
N PHE A 189 -0.95 -1.47 -3.72
CA PHE A 189 0.20 -2.28 -3.30
C PHE A 189 1.03 -2.83 -4.47
N TYR A 190 0.41 -3.06 -5.63
CA TYR A 190 1.06 -3.61 -6.83
C TYR A 190 2.23 -2.75 -7.34
N ILE A 191 2.16 -1.44 -7.17
CA ILE A 191 3.24 -0.51 -7.55
C ILE A 191 4.54 -0.78 -6.79
N LEU A 192 4.46 -1.34 -5.58
CA LEU A 192 5.63 -1.64 -4.75
C LEU A 192 6.35 -2.94 -5.16
N SER A 193 5.68 -3.86 -5.84
CA SER A 193 6.28 -5.13 -6.29
C SER A 193 7.18 -4.98 -7.51
N ILE A 194 7.00 -3.91 -8.30
CA ILE A 194 7.82 -3.62 -9.50
C ILE A 194 9.15 -2.96 -9.14
N ALA A 195 9.24 -2.47 -7.94
CA ALA A 195 10.39 -1.75 -7.43
C ALA A 195 11.35 -2.65 -6.60
N SER A 196 11.17 -3.97 -6.64
CA SER A 196 12.03 -4.96 -5.96
C SER A 196 13.30 -5.25 -6.73
#